data_1600a36b2524139208b260ddd3ad6b0f
#
_entry.id   1600a36b2524139208b260ddd3ad6b0f
#
_cell.length_a   1.000
_cell.length_b   1.000
_cell.length_c   1.000
_cell.angle_alpha   90.00
_cell.angle_beta   90.00
_cell.angle_gamma   90.00
#
_symmetry.space_group_name_H-M   'P 1'
#
loop_
_entity.id
_entity.type
_entity.pdbx_description
1 polymer ?
#
loop_
_entity_poly.entity_id
_entity_poly.type
_entity_poly.pdbx_seq_one_letter_code
_entity_poly.pdbx_strand_id
1 'polypeptide(L)'
;EGGVYGVPYAYNGWFMYYDSSKFTEDEVKDLDVMLAKDLGDDVTNVCFQLSNSWYIPSFFYGVGGTMFGPDGTDGSVPCDFDDEKGLAVTNYLIDLAANPKFTNQANEEAGKAINLFTEGKLGAFFSGSWDREAIETALGDNFACAQLPSFKAGDYEGTMKSYAGSKAIGVNPTCENMDVAVALAVYLGNADCQKIRYEVRGVVPLDSTGIDDVMLNAI
;
A
#
# COMPACT_ATOMS: atom_id res chain seq x y z
N GLU A 1 -13.28 -25.07 5.52
CA GLU A 1 -13.52 -25.41 6.94
C GLU A 1 -14.47 -24.46 7.68
N GLY A 2 -15.31 -23.68 7.19
CA GLY A 2 -16.53 -23.01 7.70
C GLY A 2 -16.51 -22.32 9.10
N GLY A 3 -15.36 -22.12 9.73
CA GLY A 3 -15.25 -21.50 11.05
C GLY A 3 -14.97 -19.99 10.96
N VAL A 4 -15.49 -19.21 11.92
CA VAL A 4 -15.14 -17.80 12.10
C VAL A 4 -14.01 -17.71 13.11
N TYR A 5 -12.82 -17.29 12.66
CA TYR A 5 -11.59 -17.26 13.46
C TYR A 5 -11.23 -15.86 13.96
N GLY A 6 -11.96 -14.83 13.56
CA GLY A 6 -11.74 -13.47 13.99
C GLY A 6 -12.81 -12.50 13.51
N VAL A 7 -12.89 -11.34 14.15
CA VAL A 7 -13.79 -10.25 13.79
C VAL A 7 -12.97 -9.19 13.07
N PRO A 8 -13.14 -8.97 11.76
CA PRO A 8 -12.39 -7.96 11.03
C PRO A 8 -12.82 -6.56 11.51
N TYR A 9 -11.87 -5.61 11.54
CA TYR A 9 -12.15 -4.26 12.04
C TYR A 9 -11.48 -3.13 11.27
N ALA A 10 -10.55 -3.43 10.36
CA ALA A 10 -9.86 -2.44 9.58
C ALA A 10 -9.39 -3.01 8.25
N TYR A 11 -9.38 -2.19 7.22
CA TYR A 11 -8.69 -2.47 5.96
C TYR A 11 -7.17 -2.46 6.18
N ASN A 12 -6.45 -3.32 5.49
CA ASN A 12 -5.00 -3.43 5.53
C ASN A 12 -4.45 -3.55 4.11
N GLY A 13 -4.33 -2.45 3.45
CA GLY A 13 -3.71 -2.30 2.13
C GLY A 13 -2.80 -1.08 2.14
N TRP A 14 -2.19 -0.80 0.99
CA TRP A 14 -1.30 0.33 0.79
C TRP A 14 -1.61 0.99 -0.55
N PHE A 15 -1.19 2.24 -0.66
CA PHE A 15 -1.46 3.14 -1.78
C PHE A 15 -0.29 4.13 -1.89
N MET A 16 -0.44 5.20 -2.65
CA MET A 16 0.62 6.18 -2.84
C MET A 16 0.30 7.50 -2.15
N TYR A 17 1.27 8.03 -1.39
CA TYR A 17 1.34 9.40 -0.94
C TYR A 17 2.22 10.21 -1.88
N TYR A 18 1.86 11.45 -2.17
CA TYR A 18 2.70 12.32 -3.00
C TYR A 18 2.58 13.80 -2.60
N ASP A 19 3.61 14.55 -2.94
CA ASP A 19 3.68 16.00 -2.81
C ASP A 19 3.00 16.63 -4.04
N SER A 20 1.82 17.23 -3.84
CA SER A 20 1.03 17.87 -4.90
C SER A 20 1.68 19.11 -5.50
N SER A 21 2.71 19.67 -4.86
CA SER A 21 3.54 20.72 -5.46
C SER A 21 4.54 20.18 -6.50
N LYS A 22 4.80 18.86 -6.50
CA LYS A 22 5.76 18.19 -7.38
C LYS A 22 5.09 17.38 -8.49
N PHE A 23 3.94 16.78 -8.21
CA PHE A 23 3.19 15.98 -9.17
C PHE A 23 1.73 16.45 -9.26
N THR A 24 1.18 16.39 -10.46
CA THR A 24 -0.26 16.54 -10.70
C THR A 24 -0.97 15.19 -10.53
N GLU A 25 -2.30 15.24 -10.39
CA GLU A 25 -3.17 14.05 -10.32
C GLU A 25 -3.07 13.14 -11.57
N ASP A 26 -2.73 13.69 -12.73
CA ASP A 26 -2.57 12.91 -13.96
C ASP A 26 -1.20 12.25 -14.03
N GLU A 27 -0.13 12.92 -13.60
CA GLU A 27 1.22 12.38 -13.62
C GLU A 27 1.39 11.20 -12.65
N VAL A 28 0.70 11.21 -11.51
CA VAL A 28 0.81 10.12 -10.52
C VAL A 28 0.10 8.83 -10.91
N LYS A 29 -0.62 8.82 -12.04
CA LYS A 29 -1.25 7.61 -12.58
C LYS A 29 -0.28 6.67 -13.30
N ASP A 30 0.92 7.16 -13.62
CA ASP A 30 1.92 6.42 -14.38
C ASP A 30 3.31 6.56 -13.73
N LEU A 31 3.86 5.43 -13.29
CA LEU A 31 5.15 5.38 -12.58
C LEU A 31 6.30 5.81 -13.49
N ASP A 32 6.26 5.47 -14.77
CA ASP A 32 7.32 5.82 -15.72
C ASP A 32 7.33 7.32 -16.01
N VAL A 33 6.15 7.94 -16.08
CA VAL A 33 6.00 9.42 -16.17
C VAL A 33 6.57 10.09 -14.92
N MET A 34 6.25 9.57 -13.74
CA MET A 34 6.78 10.10 -12.49
C MET A 34 8.31 10.03 -12.43
N LEU A 35 8.90 8.90 -12.82
CA LEU A 35 10.35 8.69 -12.81
C LEU A 35 11.08 9.54 -13.85
N ALA A 36 10.44 9.84 -14.96
CA ALA A 36 11.01 10.65 -16.05
C ALA A 36 10.95 12.17 -15.77
N LYS A 37 10.12 12.61 -14.79
CA LYS A 37 9.95 14.02 -14.49
C LYS A 37 11.22 14.62 -13.89
N ASP A 38 11.61 15.82 -14.36
CA ASP A 38 12.69 16.58 -13.76
C ASP A 38 12.17 17.38 -12.53
N LEU A 39 12.51 16.91 -11.35
CA LEU A 39 12.21 17.59 -10.07
C LEU A 39 13.46 18.27 -9.48
N GLY A 40 14.59 18.29 -10.24
CA GLY A 40 15.89 18.77 -9.79
C GLY A 40 16.81 17.63 -9.31
N ASP A 41 18.11 17.94 -9.20
CA ASP A 41 19.14 16.92 -8.92
C ASP A 41 19.09 16.37 -7.50
N ASP A 42 18.65 17.19 -6.55
CA ASP A 42 18.58 16.82 -5.12
C ASP A 42 17.25 16.17 -4.72
N VAL A 43 16.33 15.94 -5.68
CA VAL A 43 15.00 15.38 -5.41
C VAL A 43 14.89 13.95 -5.93
N THR A 44 14.50 13.05 -5.05
CA THR A 44 14.07 11.68 -5.39
C THR A 44 12.60 11.72 -5.83
N ASN A 45 12.30 11.20 -7.00
CA ASN A 45 10.93 11.23 -7.51
C ASN A 45 10.04 10.23 -6.77
N VAL A 46 10.53 9.02 -6.54
CA VAL A 46 9.76 7.92 -5.96
C VAL A 46 10.60 7.16 -4.93
N CYS A 47 10.00 6.89 -3.79
CA CYS A 47 10.54 6.00 -2.76
C CYS A 47 9.61 4.78 -2.60
N PHE A 48 10.19 3.58 -2.59
CA PHE A 48 9.46 2.33 -2.48
C PHE A 48 10.31 1.25 -1.78
N GLN A 49 9.67 0.31 -1.09
CA GLN A 49 10.37 -0.76 -0.39
C GLN A 49 10.42 -2.04 -1.24
N LEU A 50 11.41 -2.16 -2.13
CA LEU A 50 11.56 -3.30 -3.04
C LEU A 50 11.95 -4.62 -2.33
N SER A 51 12.56 -4.55 -1.15
CA SER A 51 13.02 -5.74 -0.41
C SER A 51 11.93 -6.41 0.43
N ASN A 52 10.70 -5.89 0.41
CA ASN A 52 9.62 -6.38 1.24
C ASN A 52 8.58 -7.13 0.41
N SER A 53 8.32 -8.39 0.78
CA SER A 53 7.33 -9.26 0.12
C SER A 53 5.88 -8.76 0.24
N TRP A 54 5.60 -7.77 1.08
CA TRP A 54 4.31 -7.10 1.14
C TRP A 54 4.07 -6.16 -0.06
N TYR A 55 5.14 -5.62 -0.64
CA TYR A 55 5.07 -4.60 -1.70
C TYR A 55 5.48 -5.12 -3.08
N ILE A 56 6.61 -5.84 -3.18
CA ILE A 56 7.20 -6.21 -4.47
C ILE A 56 6.28 -7.03 -5.40
N PRO A 57 5.40 -7.92 -4.92
CA PRO A 57 4.52 -8.70 -5.80
C PRO A 57 3.52 -7.86 -6.59
N SER A 58 3.31 -6.59 -6.19
CA SER A 58 2.38 -5.67 -6.85
C SER A 58 2.65 -5.50 -8.35
N PHE A 59 3.90 -5.54 -8.75
CA PHE A 59 4.31 -5.46 -10.16
C PHE A 59 3.95 -6.73 -10.91
N PHE A 60 4.19 -7.90 -10.32
CA PHE A 60 3.84 -9.18 -10.93
C PHE A 60 2.32 -9.35 -11.09
N TYR A 61 1.56 -9.00 -10.06
CA TYR A 61 0.09 -8.99 -10.13
C TYR A 61 -0.42 -7.95 -11.13
N GLY A 62 0.30 -6.85 -11.29
CA GLY A 62 -0.03 -5.77 -12.23
C GLY A 62 -0.10 -6.27 -13.67
N VAL A 63 0.83 -7.11 -14.08
CA VAL A 63 0.87 -7.70 -15.43
C VAL A 63 0.07 -9.01 -15.55
N GLY A 64 -0.67 -9.39 -14.50
CA GLY A 64 -1.56 -10.54 -14.48
C GLY A 64 -0.92 -11.83 -13.97
N GLY A 65 0.24 -11.77 -13.33
CA GLY A 65 0.80 -12.91 -12.59
C GLY A 65 -0.08 -13.29 -11.40
N THR A 66 -0.02 -14.56 -10.97
CA THR A 66 -0.85 -15.09 -9.88
C THR A 66 -0.02 -15.85 -8.85
N MET A 67 -0.49 -15.83 -7.61
CA MET A 67 -0.01 -16.65 -6.52
C MET A 67 -1.21 -17.27 -5.81
N PHE A 68 -1.18 -18.57 -5.59
CA PHE A 68 -2.32 -19.32 -5.05
C PHE A 68 -3.57 -19.33 -5.97
N GLY A 69 -3.35 -19.37 -7.30
CA GLY A 69 -4.38 -19.39 -8.33
C GLY A 69 -5.02 -18.02 -8.61
N PRO A 70 -5.96 -17.96 -9.56
CA PRO A 70 -6.57 -16.71 -10.02
C PRO A 70 -7.26 -15.91 -8.91
N ASP A 71 -7.82 -16.60 -7.92
CA ASP A 71 -8.55 -16.01 -6.80
C ASP A 71 -7.65 -15.80 -5.56
N GLY A 72 -6.37 -16.19 -5.63
CA GLY A 72 -5.42 -16.06 -4.51
C GLY A 72 -5.74 -16.94 -3.29
N THR A 73 -6.54 -18.01 -3.44
CA THR A 73 -7.06 -18.81 -2.33
C THR A 73 -6.65 -20.28 -2.35
N ASP A 74 -6.06 -20.75 -3.44
CA ASP A 74 -5.65 -22.16 -3.61
C ASP A 74 -4.14 -22.33 -3.49
N GLY A 75 -3.67 -22.69 -2.30
CA GLY A 75 -2.25 -22.94 -2.02
C GLY A 75 -1.65 -24.14 -2.76
N SER A 76 -2.45 -24.94 -3.49
CA SER A 76 -1.95 -26.04 -4.33
C SER A 76 -1.55 -25.56 -5.74
N VAL A 77 -1.97 -24.37 -6.15
CA VAL A 77 -1.60 -23.79 -7.45
C VAL A 77 -0.24 -23.11 -7.33
N PRO A 78 0.74 -23.50 -8.18
CA PRO A 78 2.05 -22.85 -8.21
C PRO A 78 1.94 -21.36 -8.53
N CYS A 79 2.89 -20.58 -8.00
CA CYS A 79 3.12 -19.21 -8.46
C CYS A 79 3.63 -19.24 -9.91
N ASP A 80 3.14 -18.29 -10.73
CA ASP A 80 3.49 -18.19 -12.16
C ASP A 80 4.38 -16.96 -12.49
N PHE A 81 5.13 -16.45 -11.51
CA PHE A 81 6.02 -15.31 -11.70
C PHE A 81 7.31 -15.64 -12.47
N ASP A 82 7.53 -16.89 -12.87
CA ASP A 82 8.70 -17.37 -13.62
C ASP A 82 8.48 -17.46 -15.12
N ASP A 83 7.39 -16.89 -15.63
CA ASP A 83 7.08 -16.78 -17.06
C ASP A 83 7.76 -15.56 -17.73
N GLU A 84 7.46 -15.33 -19.02
CA GLU A 84 8.00 -14.21 -19.79
C GLU A 84 7.61 -12.84 -19.20
N LYS A 85 6.41 -12.73 -18.63
CA LYS A 85 5.94 -11.49 -17.99
C LYS A 85 6.69 -11.24 -16.68
N GLY A 86 6.88 -12.29 -15.86
CA GLY A 86 7.65 -12.22 -14.65
C GLY A 86 9.11 -11.86 -14.90
N LEU A 87 9.71 -12.37 -15.99
CA LEU A 87 11.04 -11.97 -16.42
C LEU A 87 11.09 -10.48 -16.81
N ALA A 88 10.09 -10.00 -17.58
CA ALA A 88 9.99 -8.59 -17.93
C ALA A 88 9.85 -7.68 -16.69
N VAL A 89 9.01 -8.07 -15.73
CA VAL A 89 8.88 -7.36 -14.43
C VAL A 89 10.20 -7.37 -13.66
N THR A 90 10.90 -8.50 -13.63
CA THR A 90 12.18 -8.60 -12.93
C THR A 90 13.21 -7.63 -13.52
N ASN A 91 13.31 -7.55 -14.86
CA ASN A 91 14.19 -6.60 -15.53
C ASN A 91 13.78 -5.15 -15.24
N TYR A 92 12.48 -4.84 -15.27
CA TYR A 92 11.95 -3.52 -14.89
C TYR A 92 12.35 -3.13 -13.45
N LEU A 93 12.26 -4.06 -12.51
CA LEU A 93 12.65 -3.81 -11.11
C LEU A 93 14.16 -3.61 -10.94
N ILE A 94 14.98 -4.27 -11.75
CA ILE A 94 16.43 -4.04 -11.79
C ILE A 94 16.73 -2.62 -12.30
N ASP A 95 16.07 -2.21 -13.39
CA ASP A 95 16.23 -0.87 -13.96
C ASP A 95 15.70 0.20 -13.01
N LEU A 96 14.57 -0.05 -12.35
CA LEU A 96 14.01 0.82 -11.31
C LEU A 96 14.99 1.01 -10.16
N ALA A 97 15.57 -0.08 -9.65
CA ALA A 97 16.56 -0.03 -8.56
C ALA A 97 17.84 0.74 -8.94
N ALA A 98 18.20 0.77 -10.22
CA ALA A 98 19.33 1.52 -10.75
C ALA A 98 18.99 2.99 -11.12
N ASN A 99 17.71 3.37 -11.10
CA ASN A 99 17.27 4.70 -11.51
C ASN A 99 17.67 5.74 -10.45
N PRO A 100 18.41 6.82 -10.79
CA PRO A 100 18.84 7.84 -9.83
C PRO A 100 17.69 8.65 -9.22
N LYS A 101 16.52 8.65 -9.86
CA LYS A 101 15.29 9.31 -9.35
C LYS A 101 14.44 8.39 -8.44
N PHE A 102 14.92 7.17 -8.21
CA PHE A 102 14.30 6.19 -7.32
C PHE A 102 15.15 5.96 -6.07
N THR A 103 14.50 5.79 -4.94
CA THR A 103 15.16 5.36 -3.69
C THR A 103 14.47 4.13 -3.11
N ASN A 104 15.26 3.06 -2.92
CA ASN A 104 14.81 1.89 -2.17
C ASN A 104 14.91 2.17 -0.66
N GLN A 105 13.80 1.98 0.06
CA GLN A 105 13.75 2.12 1.52
C GLN A 105 14.11 0.81 2.25
N ALA A 106 14.98 -0.02 1.72
CA ALA A 106 15.29 -1.35 2.23
C ALA A 106 15.35 -1.43 3.77
N ASN A 107 14.49 -2.26 4.37
CA ASN A 107 14.46 -2.65 5.79
C ASN A 107 14.40 -1.51 6.83
N GLU A 108 14.20 -0.27 6.41
CA GLU A 108 13.99 0.85 7.32
C GLU A 108 12.51 1.09 7.52
N GLU A 109 12.14 1.58 8.69
CA GLU A 109 10.82 2.14 8.91
C GLU A 109 10.59 3.35 7.98
N ALA A 110 9.35 3.77 7.77
CA ALA A 110 8.99 4.89 6.88
C ALA A 110 9.74 6.22 7.18
N GLY A 111 10.52 6.26 8.26
CA GLY A 111 11.30 7.42 8.69
C GLY A 111 12.19 8.04 7.61
N LYS A 112 12.81 7.26 6.73
CA LYS A 112 13.61 7.82 5.62
C LYS A 112 12.73 8.62 4.65
N ALA A 113 11.60 8.07 4.19
CA ALA A 113 10.69 8.77 3.29
C ALA A 113 10.09 10.02 3.95
N ILE A 114 9.70 9.93 5.22
CA ILE A 114 9.16 11.05 5.99
C ILE A 114 10.19 12.17 6.10
N ASN A 115 11.45 11.86 6.40
CA ASN A 115 12.52 12.86 6.46
C ASN A 115 12.74 13.53 5.09
N LEU A 116 12.75 12.75 4.01
CA LEU A 116 12.88 13.30 2.65
C LEU A 116 11.69 14.19 2.28
N PHE A 117 10.47 13.85 2.68
CA PHE A 117 9.31 14.73 2.52
C PHE A 117 9.47 16.04 3.32
N THR A 118 9.88 15.94 4.57
CA THR A 118 10.10 17.11 5.43
C THR A 118 11.17 18.04 4.85
N GLU A 119 12.19 17.49 4.19
CA GLU A 119 13.26 18.24 3.52
C GLU A 119 12.86 18.75 2.12
N GLY A 120 11.65 18.41 1.64
CA GLY A 120 11.21 18.73 0.28
C GLY A 120 11.93 17.96 -0.83
N LYS A 121 12.60 16.85 -0.49
CA LYS A 121 13.45 16.03 -1.38
C LYS A 121 12.81 14.74 -1.88
N LEU A 122 11.51 14.56 -1.68
CA LEU A 122 10.77 13.38 -2.15
C LEU A 122 9.51 13.82 -2.89
N GLY A 123 9.22 13.15 -4.00
CA GLY A 123 8.00 13.37 -4.78
C GLY A 123 6.87 12.46 -4.35
N ALA A 124 7.12 11.15 -4.21
CA ALA A 124 6.10 10.17 -3.85
C ALA A 124 6.65 8.99 -3.03
N PHE A 125 5.80 8.40 -2.19
CA PHE A 125 6.10 7.25 -1.35
C PHE A 125 4.91 6.29 -1.27
N PHE A 126 5.19 5.00 -1.37
CA PHE A 126 4.18 3.96 -1.23
C PHE A 126 4.14 3.42 0.19
N SER A 127 3.01 3.58 0.85
CA SER A 127 2.77 3.06 2.19
C SER A 127 1.26 2.93 2.48
N GLY A 128 0.91 2.44 3.66
CA GLY A 128 -0.47 2.33 4.09
C GLY A 128 -0.90 3.43 5.07
N SER A 129 -2.10 3.30 5.62
CA SER A 129 -2.68 4.28 6.54
C SER A 129 -1.89 4.48 7.84
N TRP A 130 -0.98 3.56 8.16
CA TRP A 130 -0.14 3.61 9.37
C TRP A 130 0.89 4.74 9.37
N ASP A 131 1.25 5.30 8.20
CA ASP A 131 2.20 6.41 8.06
C ASP A 131 1.52 7.75 7.79
N ARG A 132 0.18 7.79 7.68
CA ARG A 132 -0.60 8.97 7.31
C ARG A 132 -0.24 10.20 8.14
N GLU A 133 -0.34 10.11 9.46
CA GLU A 133 -0.16 11.25 10.36
C GLU A 133 1.21 11.92 10.19
N ALA A 134 2.25 11.09 10.06
CA ALA A 134 3.60 11.60 9.88
C ALA A 134 3.82 12.23 8.50
N ILE A 135 3.27 11.63 7.44
CA ILE A 135 3.39 12.15 6.06
C ILE A 135 2.56 13.42 5.88
N GLU A 136 1.33 13.45 6.41
CA GLU A 136 0.46 14.63 6.38
C GLU A 136 1.13 15.81 7.12
N THR A 137 1.76 15.53 8.26
CA THR A 137 2.55 16.55 8.99
C THR A 137 3.74 17.05 8.19
N ALA A 138 4.44 16.16 7.47
CA ALA A 138 5.62 16.52 6.69
C ALA A 138 5.26 17.33 5.43
N LEU A 139 4.15 17.03 4.77
CA LEU A 139 3.73 17.67 3.51
C LEU A 139 2.82 18.90 3.72
N GLY A 140 2.11 18.98 4.85
CA GLY A 140 1.16 20.08 5.13
C GLY A 140 0.13 20.24 4.02
N ASP A 141 0.02 21.45 3.46
CA ASP A 141 -0.95 21.77 2.39
C ASP A 141 -0.71 21.02 1.07
N ASN A 142 0.46 20.41 0.90
CA ASN A 142 0.82 19.64 -0.29
C ASN A 142 0.53 18.13 -0.13
N PHE A 143 -0.07 17.72 1.00
CA PHE A 143 -0.42 16.32 1.23
C PHE A 143 -1.48 15.85 0.24
N ALA A 144 -1.16 14.77 -0.48
CA ALA A 144 -2.08 14.14 -1.41
C ALA A 144 -1.88 12.62 -1.44
N CYS A 145 -2.92 11.91 -1.84
CA CYS A 145 -2.93 10.47 -2.00
C CYS A 145 -3.43 10.10 -3.40
N ALA A 146 -2.95 8.99 -3.92
CA ALA A 146 -3.40 8.42 -5.19
C ALA A 146 -3.44 6.90 -5.14
N GLN A 147 -4.23 6.31 -6.04
CA GLN A 147 -4.21 4.89 -6.32
C GLN A 147 -2.83 4.48 -6.84
N LEU A 148 -2.56 3.17 -6.83
CA LEU A 148 -1.33 2.63 -7.36
C LEU A 148 -1.22 2.87 -8.86
N PRO A 149 -0.06 3.34 -9.36
CA PRO A 149 0.10 3.74 -10.75
C PRO A 149 0.20 2.55 -11.71
N SER A 150 0.00 2.85 -13.00
CA SER A 150 0.43 1.99 -14.09
C SER A 150 1.95 2.02 -14.27
N PHE A 151 2.49 1.02 -14.95
CA PHE A 151 3.89 0.92 -15.36
C PHE A 151 4.02 0.06 -16.60
N LYS A 152 5.17 0.13 -17.29
CA LYS A 152 5.43 -0.65 -18.47
C LYS A 152 6.71 -1.48 -18.34
N ALA A 153 6.57 -2.81 -18.24
CA ALA A 153 7.66 -3.77 -18.17
C ALA A 153 7.87 -4.42 -19.55
N GLY A 154 8.81 -3.91 -20.34
CA GLY A 154 9.03 -4.36 -21.73
C GLY A 154 7.78 -4.14 -22.60
N ASP A 155 7.21 -5.23 -23.11
CA ASP A 155 5.97 -5.20 -23.93
C ASP A 155 4.68 -5.31 -23.08
N TYR A 156 4.80 -5.45 -21.75
CA TYR A 156 3.67 -5.65 -20.86
C TYR A 156 3.34 -4.35 -20.10
N GLU A 157 2.10 -3.94 -20.21
CA GLU A 157 1.55 -2.83 -19.41
C GLU A 157 0.74 -3.41 -18.24
N GLY A 158 0.86 -2.80 -17.08
CA GLY A 158 0.16 -3.22 -15.89
C GLY A 158 -0.11 -2.07 -14.94
N THR A 159 -1.03 -2.27 -14.02
CA THR A 159 -1.24 -1.37 -12.88
C THR A 159 -0.83 -2.10 -11.61
N MET A 160 0.01 -1.49 -10.80
CA MET A 160 0.42 -2.07 -9.52
C MET A 160 -0.81 -2.45 -8.69
N LYS A 161 -0.74 -3.55 -7.95
CA LYS A 161 -1.86 -4.04 -7.11
C LYS A 161 -1.37 -4.34 -5.71
N SER A 162 -2.06 -3.82 -4.71
CA SER A 162 -1.82 -4.20 -3.33
C SER A 162 -2.57 -5.49 -2.95
N TYR A 163 -2.14 -6.12 -1.86
CA TYR A 163 -2.96 -7.15 -1.24
C TYR A 163 -4.24 -6.54 -0.67
N ALA A 164 -5.36 -7.20 -0.89
CA ALA A 164 -6.60 -6.91 -0.18
C ALA A 164 -6.59 -7.66 1.16
N GLY A 165 -6.24 -6.95 2.22
CA GLY A 165 -6.15 -7.51 3.56
C GLY A 165 -7.11 -6.85 4.56
N SER A 166 -7.33 -7.52 5.68
CA SER A 166 -8.00 -6.93 6.83
C SER A 166 -7.26 -7.23 8.12
N LYS A 167 -7.37 -6.33 9.09
CA LYS A 167 -6.96 -6.61 10.46
C LYS A 167 -8.15 -7.17 11.22
N ALA A 168 -7.95 -8.23 11.98
CA ALA A 168 -9.01 -8.90 12.73
C ALA A 168 -8.64 -9.08 14.20
N ILE A 169 -9.66 -9.12 15.06
CA ILE A 169 -9.55 -9.42 16.47
C ILE A 169 -9.87 -10.90 16.64
N GLY A 170 -8.88 -11.69 17.05
CA GLY A 170 -9.04 -13.09 17.42
C GLY A 170 -9.25 -13.23 18.92
N VAL A 171 -9.96 -14.29 19.33
CA VAL A 171 -10.11 -14.68 20.72
C VAL A 171 -9.16 -15.82 21.04
N ASN A 172 -8.40 -15.71 22.14
CA ASN A 172 -7.50 -16.78 22.57
C ASN A 172 -8.34 -18.02 22.94
N PRO A 173 -8.11 -19.20 22.32
CA PRO A 173 -8.89 -20.41 22.57
C PRO A 173 -8.77 -20.95 24.01
N THR A 174 -7.77 -20.49 24.79
CA THR A 174 -7.58 -20.87 26.20
C THR A 174 -8.22 -19.89 27.19
N CYS A 175 -9.04 -18.92 26.68
CA CYS A 175 -9.71 -17.95 27.53
C CYS A 175 -10.77 -18.65 28.42
N GLU A 176 -10.70 -18.44 29.72
CA GLU A 176 -11.66 -19.01 30.68
C GLU A 176 -13.08 -18.48 30.52
N ASN A 177 -13.23 -17.25 30.01
CA ASN A 177 -14.51 -16.57 29.80
C ASN A 177 -14.76 -16.36 28.29
N MET A 178 -14.87 -17.44 27.54
CA MET A 178 -14.94 -17.42 26.08
C MET A 178 -16.08 -16.55 25.54
N ASP A 179 -17.29 -16.65 26.09
CA ASP A 179 -18.46 -15.89 25.65
C ASP A 179 -18.25 -14.38 25.81
N VAL A 180 -17.64 -13.98 26.90
CA VAL A 180 -17.31 -12.56 27.17
C VAL A 180 -16.23 -12.07 26.22
N ALA A 181 -15.22 -12.88 25.95
CA ALA A 181 -14.13 -12.54 25.05
C ALA A 181 -14.63 -12.41 23.60
N VAL A 182 -15.52 -13.29 23.16
CA VAL A 182 -16.18 -13.19 21.84
C VAL A 182 -17.04 -11.94 21.76
N ALA A 183 -17.86 -11.65 22.79
CA ALA A 183 -18.69 -10.45 22.84
C ALA A 183 -17.83 -9.17 22.77
N LEU A 184 -16.70 -9.15 23.45
CA LEU A 184 -15.74 -8.04 23.40
C LEU A 184 -15.12 -7.90 22.00
N ALA A 185 -14.71 -9.00 21.36
CA ALA A 185 -14.18 -8.97 20.00
C ALA A 185 -15.18 -8.39 19.00
N VAL A 186 -16.43 -8.81 19.07
CA VAL A 186 -17.54 -8.29 18.24
C VAL A 186 -17.78 -6.81 18.52
N TYR A 187 -17.82 -6.42 19.80
CA TYR A 187 -17.97 -5.01 20.17
C TYR A 187 -16.85 -4.14 19.62
N LEU A 188 -15.61 -4.56 19.78
CA LEU A 188 -14.45 -3.82 19.29
C LEU A 188 -14.38 -3.76 17.75
N GLY A 189 -14.98 -4.71 17.05
CA GLY A 189 -15.07 -4.75 15.60
C GLY A 189 -16.28 -4.02 14.99
N ASN A 190 -17.20 -3.49 15.82
CA ASN A 190 -18.43 -2.85 15.34
C ASN A 190 -18.15 -1.50 14.63
N ALA A 191 -19.16 -0.97 13.90
CA ALA A 191 -19.06 0.25 13.11
C ALA A 191 -18.66 1.49 13.96
N ASP A 192 -19.21 1.63 15.18
CA ASP A 192 -18.89 2.77 16.05
C ASP A 192 -17.42 2.76 16.47
N CYS A 193 -16.89 1.58 16.86
CA CYS A 193 -15.48 1.45 17.20
C CYS A 193 -14.56 1.65 15.98
N GLN A 194 -14.98 1.22 14.79
CA GLN A 194 -14.24 1.49 13.56
C GLN A 194 -14.19 2.99 13.24
N LYS A 195 -15.33 3.69 13.38
CA LYS A 195 -15.40 5.15 13.20
C LYS A 195 -14.49 5.89 14.18
N ILE A 196 -14.52 5.55 15.46
CA ILE A 196 -13.63 6.14 16.47
C ILE A 196 -12.14 5.91 16.11
N ARG A 197 -11.77 4.72 15.67
CA ARG A 197 -10.38 4.45 15.25
C ARG A 197 -9.97 5.28 14.05
N TYR A 198 -10.88 5.47 13.09
CA TYR A 198 -10.63 6.33 11.94
C TYR A 198 -10.43 7.80 12.39
N GLU A 199 -11.34 8.33 13.20
CA GLU A 199 -11.30 9.73 13.67
C GLU A 199 -10.04 10.04 14.52
N VAL A 200 -9.61 9.07 15.34
CA VAL A 200 -8.49 9.27 16.30
C VAL A 200 -7.13 8.87 15.71
N ARG A 201 -7.09 7.87 14.82
CA ARG A 201 -5.85 7.24 14.38
C ARG A 201 -5.72 7.11 12.85
N GLY A 202 -6.68 7.58 12.07
CA GLY A 202 -6.69 7.40 10.62
C GLY A 202 -6.74 5.93 10.16
N VAL A 203 -7.14 5.00 11.03
CA VAL A 203 -7.24 3.57 10.68
C VAL A 203 -8.43 3.36 9.75
N VAL A 204 -8.17 2.91 8.53
CA VAL A 204 -9.20 2.74 7.49
C VAL A 204 -10.26 1.72 7.93
N PRO A 205 -11.53 2.12 8.03
CA PRO A 205 -12.62 1.20 8.37
C PRO A 205 -12.92 0.26 7.21
N LEU A 206 -13.62 -0.84 7.49
CA LEU A 206 -14.08 -1.78 6.45
C LEU A 206 -15.24 -1.20 5.64
N ASP A 207 -16.05 -0.32 6.25
CA ASP A 207 -17.09 0.44 5.59
C ASP A 207 -16.76 1.92 5.70
N SER A 208 -16.35 2.51 4.60
CA SER A 208 -16.02 3.92 4.45
C SER A 208 -17.15 4.75 3.83
N THR A 209 -18.36 4.18 3.69
CA THR A 209 -19.50 4.85 3.09
C THR A 209 -19.80 6.17 3.79
N GLY A 210 -19.82 7.26 3.01
CA GLY A 210 -20.12 8.61 3.50
C GLY A 210 -18.94 9.33 4.20
N ILE A 211 -17.74 8.75 4.13
CA ILE A 211 -16.52 9.43 4.57
C ILE A 211 -15.82 9.97 3.30
N ASP A 212 -15.77 11.29 3.19
CA ASP A 212 -15.01 11.97 2.12
C ASP A 212 -13.61 12.29 2.64
N ASP A 213 -12.62 11.53 2.18
CA ASP A 213 -11.24 11.66 2.62
C ASP A 213 -10.29 11.27 1.48
N VAL A 214 -9.25 12.07 1.25
CA VAL A 214 -8.29 11.90 0.16
C VAL A 214 -7.59 10.53 0.20
N MET A 215 -7.31 10.01 1.39
CA MET A 215 -6.70 8.69 1.56
C MET A 215 -7.69 7.57 1.20
N LEU A 216 -8.96 7.69 1.59
CA LEU A 216 -9.98 6.67 1.29
C LEU A 216 -10.29 6.60 -0.21
N ASN A 217 -10.16 7.72 -0.92
CA ASN A 217 -10.32 7.78 -2.37
C ASN A 217 -9.14 7.14 -3.13
N ALA A 218 -8.00 6.94 -2.46
CA ALA A 218 -6.79 6.29 -3.01
C ALA A 218 -6.74 4.77 -2.79
N ILE A 219 -7.66 4.20 -2.01
CA ILE A 219 -7.77 2.77 -1.71
C ILE A 219 -8.82 2.13 -2.61
#